data_773dc8d6200d6e5119785a155975dbfa
#
_entry.id   773dc8d6200d6e5119785a155975dbfa
#
_cell.length_a   1.000
_cell.length_b   1.000
_cell.length_c   1.000
_cell.angle_alpha   90.00
_cell.angle_beta   90.00
_cell.angle_gamma   90.00
#
_symmetry.space_group_name_H-M   'P 1'
#
loop_
_entity.id
_entity.type
_entity.pdbx_description
1 polymer ?
#
loop_
_entity_poly.entity_id
_entity_poly.type
_entity_poly.pdbx_seq_one_letter_code
_entity_poly.pdbx_strand_id
1 'polypeptide(L)'
;MSSIVELAARQLAAYNASDLDAFCACYHPEVVVLDAEEQIAQGIADFRERYRGLFHGWSFGAEVSERLDAGAHCVDYETWWRVDPHTGERSQGVVLVRYTLRDDTIGWVQFFRE
;
A
#
# COMPACT_ATOMS: atom_id res chain seq x y z
N MET A 1 -2.28 20.08 -5.92
CA MET A 1 -1.36 19.46 -4.94
C MET A 1 -2.14 18.44 -4.11
N SER A 2 -1.67 17.21 -4.06
CA SER A 2 -2.35 16.15 -3.31
C SER A 2 -1.83 16.09 -1.87
N SER A 3 -2.75 15.89 -0.92
CA SER A 3 -2.38 15.61 0.47
C SER A 3 -2.06 14.13 0.65
N ILE A 4 -1.40 13.81 1.76
CA ILE A 4 -1.11 12.39 2.06
C ILE A 4 -2.40 11.60 2.29
N VAL A 5 -3.42 12.21 2.84
CA VAL A 5 -4.73 11.57 3.07
C VAL A 5 -5.41 11.25 1.73
N GLU A 6 -5.39 12.18 0.78
CA GLU A 6 -5.94 11.94 -0.56
C GLU A 6 -5.20 10.81 -1.28
N LEU A 7 -3.87 10.80 -1.19
CA LEU A 7 -3.06 9.76 -1.81
C LEU A 7 -3.28 8.39 -1.17
N ALA A 8 -3.37 8.33 0.15
CA ALA A 8 -3.66 7.09 0.86
C ALA A 8 -5.03 6.53 0.47
N ALA A 9 -6.04 7.38 0.33
CA ALA A 9 -7.37 6.97 -0.12
C ALA A 9 -7.35 6.51 -1.58
N ARG A 10 -6.63 7.21 -2.44
CA ARG A 10 -6.53 6.89 -3.87
C ARG A 10 -5.81 5.57 -4.11
N GLN A 11 -4.70 5.30 -3.40
CA GLN A 11 -4.00 4.04 -3.55
C GLN A 11 -4.83 2.87 -3.04
N LEU A 12 -5.62 3.07 -1.98
CA LEU A 12 -6.51 2.03 -1.46
C LEU A 12 -7.60 1.68 -2.48
N ALA A 13 -8.20 2.69 -3.12
CA ALA A 13 -9.20 2.47 -4.16
C ALA A 13 -8.60 1.70 -5.35
N ALA A 14 -7.41 2.06 -5.80
CA ALA A 14 -6.71 1.37 -6.89
C ALA A 14 -6.35 -0.07 -6.50
N TYR A 15 -5.90 -0.28 -5.27
CA TYR A 15 -5.60 -1.61 -4.73
C TYR A 15 -6.84 -2.49 -4.77
N ASN A 16 -7.96 -2.00 -4.24
CA ASN A 16 -9.22 -2.73 -4.20
C ASN A 16 -9.83 -2.97 -5.59
N ALA A 17 -9.49 -2.13 -6.57
CA ALA A 17 -9.91 -2.30 -7.96
C ALA A 17 -8.97 -3.21 -8.76
N SER A 18 -7.89 -3.71 -8.16
CA SER A 18 -6.84 -4.50 -8.83
C SER A 18 -6.23 -3.75 -10.02
N ASP A 19 -6.09 -2.43 -9.90
CA ASP A 19 -5.52 -1.57 -10.93
C ASP A 19 -4.08 -1.21 -10.55
N LEU A 20 -3.13 -2.02 -11.03
CA LEU A 20 -1.73 -1.87 -10.67
C LEU A 20 -1.15 -0.54 -11.15
N ASP A 21 -1.51 -0.09 -12.35
CA ASP A 21 -1.00 1.18 -12.88
C ASP A 21 -1.49 2.37 -12.05
N ALA A 22 -2.77 2.42 -11.73
CA ALA A 22 -3.34 3.48 -10.89
C ALA A 22 -2.76 3.42 -9.46
N PHE A 23 -2.54 2.21 -8.94
CA PHE A 23 -1.91 2.01 -7.64
C PHE A 23 -0.49 2.58 -7.62
N CYS A 24 0.34 2.19 -8.58
CA CYS A 24 1.73 2.66 -8.67
C CYS A 24 1.83 4.16 -8.92
N ALA A 25 0.85 4.75 -9.62
CA ALA A 25 0.83 6.18 -9.91
C ALA A 25 0.74 7.07 -8.65
N CYS A 26 0.31 6.50 -7.52
CA CYS A 26 0.24 7.23 -6.25
C CYS A 26 1.60 7.36 -5.56
N TYR A 27 2.62 6.66 -6.04
CA TYR A 27 3.91 6.54 -5.35
C TYR A 27 5.02 7.27 -6.10
N HIS A 28 5.98 7.78 -5.32
CA HIS A 28 7.13 8.49 -5.84
C HIS A 28 8.04 7.55 -6.65
N PRO A 29 8.71 8.03 -7.72
CA PRO A 29 9.67 7.21 -8.47
C PRO A 29 10.77 6.57 -7.60
N GLU A 30 11.11 7.19 -6.48
CA GLU A 30 12.12 6.69 -5.54
C GLU A 30 11.52 6.19 -4.23
N VAL A 31 10.29 5.70 -4.27
CA VAL A 31 9.57 5.21 -3.07
C VAL A 31 10.38 4.19 -2.29
N VAL A 32 10.35 4.31 -0.97
CA VAL A 32 10.99 3.38 -0.03
C VAL A 32 9.91 2.66 0.77
N VAL A 33 10.00 1.34 0.84
CA VAL A 33 9.07 0.52 1.63
C VAL A 33 9.84 -0.17 2.74
N LEU A 34 9.32 -0.04 3.96
CA LEU A 34 9.87 -0.65 5.15
C LEU A 34 8.88 -1.67 5.73
N ASP A 35 9.39 -2.81 6.20
CA ASP A 35 8.63 -3.75 7.02
C ASP A 35 9.24 -3.67 8.41
N ALA A 36 8.50 -3.11 9.37
CA ALA A 36 9.07 -2.62 10.62
C ALA A 36 10.23 -1.65 10.29
N GLU A 37 11.46 -1.99 10.65
CA GLU A 37 12.62 -1.16 10.37
C GLU A 37 13.44 -1.64 9.17
N GLU A 38 13.06 -2.76 8.57
CA GLU A 38 13.79 -3.35 7.44
C GLU A 38 13.31 -2.75 6.11
N GLN A 39 14.23 -2.22 5.32
CA GLN A 39 13.92 -1.77 3.97
C GLN A 39 13.74 -2.98 3.06
N ILE A 40 12.55 -3.12 2.47
CA ILE A 40 12.19 -4.27 1.64
C ILE A 40 11.99 -3.91 0.16
N ALA A 41 11.91 -2.64 -0.17
CA ALA A 41 11.84 -2.19 -1.56
C ALA A 41 12.33 -0.75 -1.68
N GLN A 42 12.91 -0.42 -2.83
CA GLN A 42 13.32 0.94 -3.17
C GLN A 42 13.10 1.20 -4.65
N GLY A 43 12.43 2.29 -4.96
CA GLY A 43 12.12 2.71 -6.31
C GLY A 43 10.86 2.07 -6.86
N ILE A 44 10.25 2.76 -7.83
CA ILE A 44 8.94 2.36 -8.37
C ILE A 44 8.98 1.02 -9.13
N ALA A 45 10.10 0.71 -9.79
CA ALA A 45 10.23 -0.55 -10.51
C ALA A 45 10.23 -1.74 -9.55
N ASP A 46 10.97 -1.64 -8.45
CA ASP A 46 11.02 -2.66 -7.40
C ASP A 46 9.67 -2.77 -6.69
N PHE A 47 9.05 -1.63 -6.42
CA PHE A 47 7.73 -1.56 -5.82
C PHE A 47 6.69 -2.27 -6.69
N ARG A 48 6.66 -1.98 -7.98
CA ARG A 48 5.73 -2.60 -8.93
C ARG A 48 5.93 -4.12 -9.00
N GLU A 49 7.17 -4.56 -9.07
CA GLU A 49 7.50 -5.98 -9.13
C GLU A 49 7.03 -6.73 -7.88
N ARG A 50 7.13 -6.10 -6.71
CA ARG A 50 6.68 -6.67 -5.44
C ARG A 50 5.17 -6.94 -5.44
N TYR A 51 4.38 -6.11 -6.10
CA TYR A 51 2.92 -6.24 -6.14
C TYR A 51 2.39 -6.96 -7.38
N ARG A 52 3.20 -7.14 -8.40
CA ARG A 52 2.77 -7.73 -9.68
C ARG A 52 2.09 -9.08 -9.50
N GLY A 53 2.67 -9.97 -8.73
CA GLY A 53 2.13 -11.31 -8.51
C GLY A 53 0.75 -11.29 -7.87
N LEU A 54 0.57 -10.43 -6.87
CA LEU A 54 -0.70 -10.27 -6.18
C LEU A 54 -1.77 -9.74 -7.14
N PHE A 55 -1.46 -8.69 -7.89
CA PHE A 55 -2.43 -8.05 -8.81
C PHE A 55 -2.75 -8.94 -10.02
N HIS A 56 -1.91 -9.93 -10.33
CA HIS A 56 -2.02 -10.70 -11.56
C HIS A 56 -2.86 -11.98 -11.45
N GLY A 57 -3.39 -12.33 -10.31
CA GLY A 57 -4.17 -13.57 -10.22
C GLY A 57 -4.87 -13.77 -8.90
N TRP A 58 -4.49 -13.04 -7.88
CA TRP A 58 -5.10 -13.17 -6.57
C TRP A 58 -6.39 -12.35 -6.48
N SER A 59 -7.34 -12.84 -5.70
CA SER A 59 -8.47 -12.04 -5.24
C SER A 59 -8.04 -11.43 -3.91
N PHE A 60 -8.18 -10.14 -3.75
CA PHE A 60 -7.67 -9.45 -2.55
C PHE A 60 -8.39 -8.12 -2.33
N GLY A 61 -8.24 -7.60 -1.14
CA GLY A 61 -8.75 -6.29 -0.81
C GLY A 61 -8.30 -5.85 0.58
N ALA A 62 -8.62 -4.62 0.91
CA ALA A 62 -8.30 -4.05 2.21
C ALA A 62 -9.34 -3.00 2.58
N GLU A 63 -9.51 -2.82 3.89
CA GLU A 63 -10.42 -1.84 4.45
C GLU A 63 -9.67 -1.06 5.54
N VAL A 64 -9.80 0.26 5.51
CA VAL A 64 -9.21 1.14 6.52
C VAL A 64 -10.32 1.60 7.44
N SER A 65 -10.24 1.22 8.72
CA SER A 65 -11.24 1.58 9.72
C SER A 65 -10.90 2.89 10.42
N GLU A 66 -9.62 3.22 10.54
CA GLU A 66 -9.16 4.46 11.16
C GLU A 66 -7.95 5.01 10.41
N ARG A 67 -7.89 6.32 10.31
CA ARG A 67 -6.77 7.05 9.71
C ARG A 67 -6.46 8.26 10.55
N LEU A 68 -5.21 8.37 10.98
CA LEU A 68 -4.69 9.53 11.69
C LEU A 68 -3.68 10.22 10.79
N ASP A 69 -3.71 11.55 10.73
CA ASP A 69 -2.78 12.29 9.91
C ASP A 69 -2.22 13.50 10.64
N ALA A 70 -1.01 13.86 10.26
CA ALA A 70 -0.34 15.06 10.75
C ALA A 70 0.66 15.51 9.68
N GLY A 71 0.35 16.64 9.00
CA GLY A 71 1.22 17.20 7.97
C GLY A 71 1.47 16.24 6.81
N ALA A 72 2.72 15.85 6.65
CA ALA A 72 3.14 14.97 5.55
C ALA A 72 2.93 13.49 5.84
N HIS A 73 2.39 13.13 7.00
CA HIS A 73 2.29 11.74 7.44
C HIS A 73 0.86 11.32 7.71
N CYS A 74 0.52 10.07 7.38
CA CYS A 74 -0.70 9.45 7.91
C CYS A 74 -0.43 7.99 8.26
N VAL A 75 -1.24 7.47 9.18
CA VAL A 75 -1.18 6.08 9.61
C VAL A 75 -2.58 5.49 9.49
N ASP A 76 -2.68 4.39 8.76
CA ASP A 76 -3.93 3.66 8.55
C ASP A 76 -3.97 2.41 9.41
N TYR A 77 -5.11 2.15 10.04
CA TYR A 77 -5.42 0.85 10.62
C TYR A 77 -6.13 0.06 9.53
N GLU A 78 -5.44 -0.93 8.94
CA GLU A 78 -5.90 -1.66 7.77
C GLU A 78 -6.18 -3.12 8.09
N THR A 79 -7.33 -3.60 7.64
CA THR A 79 -7.67 -5.04 7.62
C THR A 79 -7.59 -5.49 6.17
N TRP A 80 -6.78 -6.51 5.90
CA TRP A 80 -6.56 -7.02 4.55
C TRP A 80 -7.01 -8.47 4.44
N TRP A 81 -7.32 -8.90 3.21
CA TRP A 81 -7.64 -10.29 2.89
C TRP A 81 -7.09 -10.65 1.52
N ARG A 82 -6.77 -11.93 1.32
CA ARG A 82 -6.26 -12.48 0.07
C ARG A 82 -6.77 -13.90 -0.12
N VAL A 83 -7.01 -14.28 -1.36
CA VAL A 83 -7.38 -15.65 -1.74
C VAL A 83 -6.36 -16.16 -2.74
N ASP A 84 -5.68 -17.26 -2.41
CA ASP A 84 -4.69 -17.90 -3.27
C ASP A 84 -5.40 -18.48 -4.51
N PRO A 85 -5.01 -18.12 -5.74
CA PRO A 85 -5.65 -18.61 -6.96
C PRO A 85 -5.39 -20.09 -7.22
N HIS A 86 -4.38 -20.69 -6.60
CA HIS A 86 -4.04 -22.10 -6.80
C HIS A 86 -4.71 -23.03 -5.80
N THR A 87 -4.86 -22.59 -4.57
CA THR A 87 -5.40 -23.42 -3.48
C THR A 87 -6.80 -23.01 -3.04
N GLY A 88 -7.23 -21.77 -3.35
CA GLY A 88 -8.46 -21.20 -2.84
C GLY A 88 -8.38 -20.82 -1.36
N GLU A 89 -7.21 -20.94 -0.75
CA GLU A 89 -7.04 -20.60 0.66
C GLU A 89 -7.14 -19.11 0.88
N ARG A 90 -7.95 -18.70 1.86
CA ARG A 90 -8.11 -17.31 2.27
C ARG A 90 -7.21 -16.99 3.46
N SER A 91 -6.44 -15.93 3.35
CA SER A 91 -5.70 -15.36 4.49
C SER A 91 -6.19 -13.95 4.74
N GLN A 92 -6.09 -13.50 5.97
CA GLN A 92 -6.48 -12.15 6.37
C GLN A 92 -5.70 -11.73 7.60
N GLY A 93 -5.63 -10.43 7.83
CA GLY A 93 -4.90 -9.90 8.97
C GLY A 93 -5.09 -8.42 9.13
N VAL A 94 -4.40 -7.88 10.12
CA VAL A 94 -4.39 -6.46 10.46
C VAL A 94 -2.96 -5.94 10.32
N VAL A 95 -2.83 -4.72 9.82
CA VAL A 95 -1.54 -4.05 9.71
C VAL A 95 -1.74 -2.55 9.94
N LEU A 96 -0.78 -1.92 10.61
CA LEU A 96 -0.69 -0.46 10.62
C LEU A 96 0.23 -0.06 9.49
N VAL A 97 -0.19 0.91 8.68
CA VAL A 97 0.60 1.38 7.55
C VAL A 97 0.82 2.87 7.68
N ARG A 98 2.08 3.29 7.73
CA ARG A 98 2.42 4.70 7.68
C ARG A 98 2.77 5.07 6.24
N TYR A 99 2.17 6.16 5.77
CA TYR A 99 2.50 6.78 4.49
C TYR A 99 3.07 8.16 4.75
N THR A 100 4.14 8.52 4.03
CA THR A 100 4.75 9.85 4.13
C THR A 100 4.85 10.47 2.74
N LEU A 101 4.42 11.72 2.66
CA LEU A 101 4.41 12.50 1.42
C LEU A 101 5.83 12.86 1.00
N ARG A 102 6.10 12.75 -0.30
CA ARG A 102 7.31 13.24 -0.95
C ARG A 102 6.92 13.87 -2.27
N ASP A 103 7.22 15.16 -2.42
CA ASP A 103 6.71 15.95 -3.54
C ASP A 103 5.18 15.83 -3.56
N ASP A 104 4.54 15.41 -4.60
CA ASP A 104 3.08 15.23 -4.65
C ASP A 104 2.67 13.75 -4.62
N THR A 105 3.51 12.88 -4.12
CA THR A 105 3.30 11.44 -4.14
C THR A 105 3.67 10.82 -2.79
N ILE A 106 3.38 9.53 -2.63
CA ILE A 106 3.80 8.79 -1.43
C ILE A 106 5.27 8.39 -1.63
N GLY A 107 6.15 8.91 -0.76
CA GLY A 107 7.58 8.64 -0.85
C GLY A 107 8.06 7.54 0.07
N TRP A 108 7.36 7.29 1.17
CA TRP A 108 7.69 6.26 2.14
C TRP A 108 6.46 5.53 2.59
N VAL A 109 6.59 4.20 2.68
CA VAL A 109 5.57 3.29 3.21
C VAL A 109 6.22 2.44 4.28
N GLN A 110 5.59 2.33 5.43
CA GLN A 110 6.11 1.50 6.51
C GLN A 110 4.99 0.66 7.09
N PHE A 111 5.20 -0.66 7.13
CA PHE A 111 4.25 -1.62 7.65
C PHE A 111 4.63 -2.04 9.06
N PHE A 112 3.63 -2.09 9.95
CA PHE A 112 3.76 -2.65 11.28
C PHE A 112 2.76 -3.79 11.40
N ARG A 113 3.25 -5.01 11.29
CA ARG A 113 2.40 -6.22 11.30
C ARG A 113 2.18 -6.71 12.73
N GLU A 114 1.03 -7.35 12.94
CA GLU A 114 0.74 -7.97 14.22
C GLU A 114 1.58 -9.24 14.47
#